data_d24015e4e3a7d04feccec21ec15434a4
#
_entry.id   d24015e4e3a7d04feccec21ec15434a4
#
_cell.length_a   1.000
_cell.length_b   1.000
_cell.length_c   1.000
_cell.angle_alpha   90.00
_cell.angle_beta   90.00
_cell.angle_gamma   90.00
#
_symmetry.space_group_name_H-M   'P 1'
#
loop_
_entity.id
_entity.type
_entity.pdbx_description
1 polymer ?
#
loop_
_entity_poly.entity_id
_entity_poly.type
_entity_poly.pdbx_seq_one_letter_code
_entity_poly.pdbx_strand_id
1 'polypeptide(L)'
;MNRQLIIAALLLVLSACSGKSEKSHEQLSQDQHTNYTEKEIYTSDQLIIKQIRPNTYVHVSFLDTDSFGKVECNGMIVISDGEAIIFDTPSTSNEAEELITFLEGEKLQIKAVVATHFHMDCLGGLEAFHAREIPSYAFKNTLSLASQHGFPQPKMGFQDQLALKVGSRSVFVHYFGEGHTEDNVIGYFPDDQVLFGGCLVKADGAGKGNLEDANITAWPTTVNKITAAYPTLQLVIPGHGKWGDKSLLTYTETLFQ
;
A
#
# COMPACT_ATOMS: atom_id res chain seq x y z
N MET A 1 -15.63 -91.24 5.86
CA MET A 1 -15.42 -90.26 4.80
C MET A 1 -16.60 -89.27 4.84
N ASN A 2 -16.49 -88.20 5.58
CA ASN A 2 -17.49 -87.10 5.59
C ASN A 2 -16.74 -85.78 5.61
N ARG A 3 -16.80 -85.06 4.52
CA ARG A 3 -16.31 -83.70 4.38
C ARG A 3 -17.38 -82.73 4.88
N GLN A 4 -17.11 -82.01 5.97
CA GLN A 4 -17.92 -80.84 6.38
C GLN A 4 -17.41 -79.60 5.68
N LEU A 5 -18.31 -78.94 4.96
CA LEU A 5 -18.10 -77.58 4.45
C LEU A 5 -18.34 -76.58 5.57
N ILE A 6 -17.34 -75.73 5.81
CA ILE A 6 -17.47 -74.53 6.69
C ILE A 6 -17.77 -73.34 5.76
N ILE A 7 -18.97 -72.77 5.91
CA ILE A 7 -19.36 -71.52 5.25
C ILE A 7 -18.91 -70.37 6.15
N ALA A 8 -17.94 -69.60 5.74
CA ALA A 8 -17.54 -68.37 6.41
C ALA A 8 -18.43 -67.20 5.92
N ALA A 9 -19.24 -66.67 6.82
CA ALA A 9 -20.02 -65.44 6.58
C ALA A 9 -19.12 -64.20 6.71
N LEU A 10 -18.96 -63.48 5.63
CA LEU A 10 -18.21 -62.21 5.56
C LEU A 10 -19.15 -61.06 5.95
N LEU A 11 -19.01 -60.52 7.16
CA LEU A 11 -19.70 -59.30 7.61
C LEU A 11 -18.97 -58.08 7.01
N LEU A 12 -19.59 -57.41 6.02
CA LEU A 12 -19.17 -56.10 5.54
C LEU A 12 -19.63 -55.05 6.57
N VAL A 13 -18.66 -54.46 7.27
CA VAL A 13 -18.87 -53.25 8.09
C VAL A 13 -18.72 -52.05 7.16
N LEU A 14 -19.82 -51.42 6.79
CA LEU A 14 -19.82 -50.11 6.12
C LEU A 14 -19.50 -49.01 7.13
N SER A 15 -18.26 -48.59 7.18
CA SER A 15 -17.84 -47.39 7.93
C SER A 15 -18.23 -46.16 7.12
N ALA A 16 -19.28 -45.47 7.58
CA ALA A 16 -19.66 -44.15 7.04
C ALA A 16 -18.67 -43.10 7.58
N CYS A 17 -17.64 -42.76 6.81
CA CYS A 17 -16.83 -41.59 7.04
C CYS A 17 -17.66 -40.35 6.76
N SER A 18 -18.12 -39.67 7.81
CA SER A 18 -18.61 -38.30 7.78
C SER A 18 -17.43 -37.39 7.44
N GLY A 19 -17.25 -37.07 6.13
CA GLY A 19 -16.28 -36.08 5.67
C GLY A 19 -16.72 -34.68 6.09
N LYS A 20 -16.17 -34.16 7.17
CA LYS A 20 -16.10 -32.72 7.38
C LYS A 20 -15.18 -32.19 6.32
N SER A 21 -15.74 -31.45 5.35
CA SER A 21 -14.97 -30.68 4.37
C SER A 21 -14.13 -29.65 5.15
N GLU A 22 -12.84 -29.93 5.31
CA GLU A 22 -11.87 -28.92 5.68
C GLU A 22 -11.79 -27.92 4.52
N LYS A 23 -12.39 -26.74 4.72
CA LYS A 23 -12.13 -25.62 3.81
C LYS A 23 -10.62 -25.38 3.82
N SER A 24 -9.99 -25.39 2.66
CA SER A 24 -8.56 -25.16 2.55
C SER A 24 -8.19 -23.80 3.15
N HIS A 25 -7.00 -23.67 3.72
CA HIS A 25 -6.47 -22.41 4.28
C HIS A 25 -6.55 -21.24 3.28
N GLU A 26 -6.48 -21.53 2.01
CA GLU A 26 -6.60 -20.59 0.90
C GLU A 26 -8.01 -20.01 0.74
N GLN A 27 -9.04 -20.82 0.96
CA GLN A 27 -10.45 -20.41 0.88
C GLN A 27 -10.88 -19.59 2.09
N LEU A 28 -10.30 -19.87 3.28
CA LEU A 28 -10.51 -19.07 4.49
C LEU A 28 -9.84 -17.69 4.39
N SER A 29 -8.69 -17.57 3.72
CA SER A 29 -8.03 -16.28 3.50
C SER A 29 -8.79 -15.39 2.50
N GLN A 30 -9.34 -15.97 1.44
CA GLN A 30 -10.14 -15.21 0.44
C GLN A 30 -11.45 -14.68 1.02
N ASP A 31 -12.14 -15.45 1.87
CA ASP A 31 -13.40 -15.00 2.49
C ASP A 31 -13.20 -13.89 3.55
N GLN A 32 -12.01 -13.77 4.15
CA GLN A 32 -11.71 -12.71 5.14
C GLN A 32 -11.39 -11.35 4.53
N HIS A 33 -10.89 -11.30 3.28
CA HIS A 33 -10.48 -10.05 2.63
C HIS A 33 -11.64 -9.27 1.97
N THR A 34 -12.75 -9.93 1.64
CA THR A 34 -13.86 -9.30 0.90
C THR A 34 -14.81 -8.43 1.73
N ASN A 35 -14.78 -8.51 3.08
CA ASN A 35 -15.76 -7.86 3.97
C ASN A 35 -15.12 -6.97 5.05
N TYR A 36 -13.92 -6.39 4.81
CA TYR A 36 -13.34 -5.48 5.80
C TYR A 36 -14.08 -4.14 5.76
N THR A 37 -14.66 -3.73 6.91
CA THR A 37 -15.31 -2.43 7.04
C THR A 37 -14.26 -1.39 7.44
N GLU A 38 -14.14 -0.33 6.63
CA GLU A 38 -13.28 0.81 6.93
C GLU A 38 -13.67 1.43 8.27
N LYS A 39 -12.67 1.85 9.03
CA LYS A 39 -12.86 2.49 10.32
C LYS A 39 -12.01 3.75 10.41
N GLU A 40 -12.63 4.90 10.57
CA GLU A 40 -11.92 6.12 10.93
C GLU A 40 -11.47 6.00 12.38
N ILE A 41 -10.16 6.15 12.62
CA ILE A 41 -9.54 5.99 13.94
C ILE A 41 -9.00 7.31 14.51
N TYR A 42 -8.79 8.29 13.63
CA TYR A 42 -8.35 9.63 14.00
C TYR A 42 -8.86 10.65 12.99
N THR A 43 -9.27 11.82 13.45
CA THR A 43 -9.64 12.96 12.60
C THR A 43 -9.38 14.28 13.31
N SER A 44 -8.81 15.22 12.56
CA SER A 44 -8.63 16.63 12.91
C SER A 44 -8.92 17.51 11.69
N ASP A 45 -8.69 18.81 11.80
CA ASP A 45 -8.80 19.74 10.67
C ASP A 45 -7.69 19.54 9.62
N GLN A 46 -6.60 18.84 9.97
CA GLN A 46 -5.38 18.70 9.15
C GLN A 46 -5.06 17.25 8.78
N LEU A 47 -5.56 16.27 9.55
CA LEU A 47 -5.19 14.87 9.38
C LEU A 47 -6.38 13.93 9.64
N ILE A 48 -6.57 12.97 8.75
CA ILE A 48 -7.53 11.88 8.94
C ILE A 48 -6.76 10.56 8.84
N ILE A 49 -7.03 9.59 9.73
CA ILE A 49 -6.45 8.26 9.66
C ILE A 49 -7.56 7.23 9.65
N LYS A 50 -7.56 6.37 8.64
CA LYS A 50 -8.54 5.29 8.45
C LYS A 50 -7.87 3.94 8.37
N GLN A 51 -8.35 2.99 9.15
CA GLN A 51 -7.98 1.59 8.99
C GLN A 51 -8.82 0.99 7.84
N ILE A 52 -8.16 0.46 6.81
CA ILE A 52 -8.80 -0.02 5.59
C ILE A 52 -8.61 -1.53 5.36
N ARG A 53 -7.67 -2.14 6.08
CA ARG A 53 -7.42 -3.59 6.17
C ARG A 53 -6.87 -3.91 7.56
N PRO A 54 -6.74 -5.18 7.95
CA PRO A 54 -6.27 -5.54 9.29
C PRO A 54 -4.98 -4.88 9.72
N ASN A 55 -4.02 -4.69 8.80
CA ASN A 55 -2.71 -4.11 9.09
C ASN A 55 -2.40 -2.86 8.27
N THR A 56 -3.33 -2.44 7.39
CA THR A 56 -3.13 -1.31 6.48
C THR A 56 -4.07 -0.17 6.82
N TYR A 57 -3.49 1.03 6.89
CA TYR A 57 -4.17 2.29 7.17
C TYR A 57 -3.84 3.30 6.07
N VAL A 58 -4.73 4.26 5.87
CA VAL A 58 -4.48 5.46 5.06
C VAL A 58 -4.47 6.66 5.98
N HIS A 59 -3.45 7.49 5.87
CA HIS A 59 -3.53 8.86 6.35
C HIS A 59 -3.88 9.78 5.18
N VAL A 60 -4.71 10.77 5.45
CA VAL A 60 -5.10 11.82 4.51
C VAL A 60 -4.69 13.14 5.10
N SER A 61 -3.81 13.86 4.42
CA SER A 61 -3.38 15.22 4.69
C SER A 61 -3.86 16.17 3.59
N PHE A 62 -3.58 17.45 3.71
CA PHE A 62 -4.14 18.44 2.80
C PHE A 62 -3.05 19.38 2.27
N LEU A 63 -2.88 19.42 0.95
CA LEU A 63 -1.95 20.32 0.28
C LEU A 63 -2.73 21.49 -0.34
N ASP A 64 -2.38 22.72 0.02
CA ASP A 64 -2.87 23.91 -0.66
C ASP A 64 -2.06 24.15 -1.93
N THR A 65 -2.75 24.21 -3.06
CA THR A 65 -2.14 24.44 -4.38
C THR A 65 -2.75 25.64 -5.08
N ASP A 66 -1.97 26.35 -5.87
CA ASP A 66 -2.43 27.52 -6.64
C ASP A 66 -3.44 27.13 -7.74
N SER A 67 -3.27 25.93 -8.34
CA SER A 67 -4.04 25.51 -9.52
C SER A 67 -5.27 24.65 -9.18
N PHE A 68 -5.21 23.87 -8.07
CA PHE A 68 -6.24 22.89 -7.71
C PHE A 68 -6.93 23.19 -6.37
N GLY A 69 -6.51 24.27 -5.66
CA GLY A 69 -6.99 24.59 -4.32
C GLY A 69 -6.49 23.58 -3.27
N LYS A 70 -7.29 23.30 -2.25
CA LYS A 70 -6.96 22.34 -1.19
C LYS A 70 -7.18 20.92 -1.69
N VAL A 71 -6.11 20.14 -1.79
CA VAL A 71 -6.09 18.78 -2.33
C VAL A 71 -5.84 17.78 -1.21
N GLU A 72 -6.67 16.74 -1.15
CA GLU A 72 -6.44 15.59 -0.26
C GLU A 72 -5.27 14.75 -0.78
N CYS A 73 -4.31 14.43 0.09
CA CYS A 73 -3.12 13.64 -0.21
C CYS A 73 -3.13 12.38 0.67
N ASN A 74 -3.14 11.21 0.03
CA ASN A 74 -3.12 9.93 0.71
C ASN A 74 -1.69 9.46 0.95
N GLY A 75 -1.46 8.86 2.12
CA GLY A 75 -0.31 8.03 2.36
C GLY A 75 -0.74 6.72 3.02
N MET A 76 0.06 5.68 2.89
CA MET A 76 -0.23 4.36 3.47
C MET A 76 0.61 4.14 4.74
N ILE A 77 -0.02 3.56 5.76
CA ILE A 77 0.65 3.09 6.97
C ILE A 77 0.45 1.58 7.07
N VAL A 78 1.53 0.83 7.23
CA VAL A 78 1.48 -0.61 7.54
C VAL A 78 1.92 -0.81 8.98
N ILE A 79 1.08 -1.49 9.78
CA ILE A 79 1.33 -1.75 11.19
C ILE A 79 1.39 -3.26 11.43
N SER A 80 2.45 -3.74 12.09
CA SER A 80 2.59 -5.11 12.56
C SER A 80 3.43 -5.17 13.83
N ASP A 81 2.97 -5.94 14.81
CA ASP A 81 3.71 -6.25 16.04
C ASP A 81 4.27 -5.02 16.78
N GLY A 82 3.49 -3.91 16.81
CA GLY A 82 3.90 -2.67 17.47
C GLY A 82 4.85 -1.79 16.65
N GLU A 83 5.13 -2.14 15.39
CA GLU A 83 5.95 -1.37 14.47
C GLU A 83 5.12 -0.80 13.31
N ALA A 84 5.52 0.35 12.78
CA ALA A 84 4.88 1.01 11.65
C ALA A 84 5.89 1.39 10.56
N ILE A 85 5.49 1.24 9.29
CA ILE A 85 6.15 1.84 8.12
C ILE A 85 5.14 2.73 7.42
N ILE A 86 5.59 3.92 7.01
CA ILE A 86 4.77 4.94 6.37
C ILE A 86 5.22 5.11 4.92
N PHE A 87 4.28 5.19 4.00
CA PHE A 87 4.51 5.57 2.60
C PHE A 87 3.92 6.95 2.39
N ASP A 88 4.73 7.84 1.87
CA ASP A 88 4.56 9.28 1.74
C ASP A 88 4.33 9.99 3.10
N THR A 89 4.91 11.16 3.25
CA THR A 89 4.65 11.99 4.43
C THR A 89 3.35 12.76 4.25
N PRO A 90 2.68 13.19 5.32
CA PRO A 90 1.76 14.31 5.21
C PRO A 90 2.41 15.51 4.51
N SER A 91 1.58 16.37 3.91
CA SER A 91 2.01 17.45 3.01
C SER A 91 2.79 18.57 3.68
N THR A 92 2.73 18.66 5.02
CA THR A 92 3.45 19.65 5.83
C THR A 92 4.10 19.03 7.06
N SER A 93 5.11 19.71 7.62
CA SER A 93 5.75 19.28 8.87
C SER A 93 4.78 19.25 10.06
N ASN A 94 3.80 20.15 10.13
CA ASN A 94 2.81 20.16 11.22
C ASN A 94 1.91 18.93 11.18
N GLU A 95 1.39 18.58 10.02
CA GLU A 95 0.58 17.38 9.81
C GLU A 95 1.38 16.10 10.08
N ALA A 96 2.67 16.10 9.71
CA ALA A 96 3.58 14.99 9.97
C ALA A 96 3.88 14.83 11.47
N GLU A 97 4.08 15.94 12.20
CA GLU A 97 4.21 15.93 13.67
C GLU A 97 2.95 15.35 14.34
N GLU A 98 1.78 15.71 13.84
CA GLU A 98 0.51 15.19 14.32
C GLU A 98 0.38 13.68 14.09
N LEU A 99 0.73 13.19 12.87
CA LEU A 99 0.76 11.77 12.55
C LEU A 99 1.74 11.00 13.45
N ILE A 100 2.97 11.50 13.60
CA ILE A 100 3.99 10.86 14.43
C ILE A 100 3.51 10.80 15.88
N THR A 101 2.97 11.91 16.42
CA THR A 101 2.45 11.99 17.81
C THR A 101 1.31 10.99 18.03
N PHE A 102 0.40 10.86 17.05
CA PHE A 102 -0.67 9.88 17.11
C PHE A 102 -0.11 8.44 17.18
N LEU A 103 0.80 8.07 16.27
CA LEU A 103 1.37 6.74 16.22
C LEU A 103 2.18 6.40 17.49
N GLU A 104 2.96 7.34 18.01
CA GLU A 104 3.70 7.17 19.27
C GLU A 104 2.73 7.04 20.47
N GLY A 105 1.62 7.79 20.48
CA GLY A 105 0.55 7.67 21.48
C GLY A 105 -0.09 6.29 21.50
N GLU A 106 -0.23 5.65 20.34
CA GLU A 106 -0.65 4.26 20.18
C GLU A 106 0.47 3.25 20.50
N LYS A 107 1.63 3.71 20.98
CA LYS A 107 2.82 2.92 21.34
C LYS A 107 3.43 2.18 20.16
N LEU A 108 3.33 2.74 18.97
CA LEU A 108 3.93 2.20 17.76
C LEU A 108 5.33 2.78 17.55
N GLN A 109 6.27 1.91 17.21
CA GLN A 109 7.60 2.32 16.78
C GLN A 109 7.59 2.57 15.26
N ILE A 110 7.83 3.81 14.84
CA ILE A 110 7.97 4.13 13.41
C ILE A 110 9.35 3.68 12.94
N LYS A 111 9.40 2.69 12.06
CA LYS A 111 10.64 2.08 11.56
C LYS A 111 11.22 2.84 10.38
N ALA A 112 10.36 3.38 9.54
CA ALA A 112 10.77 4.09 8.35
C ALA A 112 9.61 4.89 7.75
N VAL A 113 9.97 5.92 6.96
CA VAL A 113 9.11 6.54 5.97
C VAL A 113 9.69 6.35 4.58
N VAL A 114 8.85 6.06 3.60
CA VAL A 114 9.23 5.86 2.19
C VAL A 114 8.50 6.88 1.34
N ALA A 115 9.22 7.75 0.65
CA ALA A 115 8.62 8.67 -0.31
C ALA A 115 8.48 7.99 -1.68
N THR A 116 7.29 8.11 -2.29
CA THR A 116 7.03 7.49 -3.61
C THR A 116 7.55 8.32 -4.77
N HIS A 117 7.65 9.63 -4.63
CA HIS A 117 8.25 10.53 -5.63
C HIS A 117 8.66 11.86 -4.98
N PHE A 118 9.22 12.79 -5.77
CA PHE A 118 9.88 13.97 -5.24
C PHE A 118 8.97 15.17 -4.90
N HIS A 119 7.65 15.11 -5.13
CA HIS A 119 6.77 16.24 -4.87
C HIS A 119 6.44 16.44 -3.38
N MET A 120 5.90 17.62 -3.05
CA MET A 120 5.64 18.04 -1.67
C MET A 120 4.52 17.24 -0.97
N ASP A 121 3.61 16.65 -1.71
CA ASP A 121 2.60 15.71 -1.19
C ASP A 121 3.20 14.39 -0.66
N CYS A 122 4.48 14.13 -0.99
CA CYS A 122 5.25 12.98 -0.48
C CYS A 122 6.39 13.38 0.46
N LEU A 123 6.95 14.58 0.29
CA LEU A 123 8.15 15.03 1.01
C LEU A 123 7.90 16.13 2.03
N GLY A 124 6.74 16.80 2.00
CA GLY A 124 6.52 18.03 2.75
C GLY A 124 6.64 17.88 4.27
N GLY A 125 6.32 16.71 4.81
CA GLY A 125 6.46 16.40 6.23
C GLY A 125 7.79 15.77 6.63
N LEU A 126 8.72 15.55 5.70
CA LEU A 126 9.92 14.72 5.92
C LEU A 126 10.84 15.25 7.03
N GLU A 127 10.91 16.57 7.22
CA GLU A 127 11.73 17.17 8.27
C GLU A 127 11.27 16.77 9.68
N ALA A 128 9.96 16.59 9.90
CA ALA A 128 9.42 16.12 11.17
C ALA A 128 9.89 14.68 11.49
N PHE A 129 9.93 13.81 10.49
CA PHE A 129 10.49 12.46 10.63
C PHE A 129 11.99 12.50 10.91
N HIS A 130 12.72 13.38 10.24
CA HIS A 130 14.16 13.53 10.45
C HIS A 130 14.50 14.08 11.84
N ALA A 131 13.68 14.98 12.39
CA ALA A 131 13.86 15.50 13.76
C ALA A 131 13.72 14.40 14.82
N ARG A 132 13.00 13.31 14.51
CA ARG A 132 12.84 12.10 15.34
C ARG A 132 13.81 10.99 15.00
N GLU A 133 14.82 11.26 14.15
CA GLU A 133 15.80 10.28 13.65
C GLU A 133 15.15 9.07 12.95
N ILE A 134 13.91 9.21 12.45
CA ILE A 134 13.23 8.17 11.70
C ILE A 134 13.90 8.01 10.32
N PRO A 135 14.32 6.79 9.95
CA PRO A 135 14.92 6.52 8.65
C PRO A 135 13.97 6.86 7.50
N SER A 136 14.47 7.53 6.46
CA SER A 136 13.70 7.87 5.26
C SER A 136 14.33 7.29 4.01
N TYR A 137 13.50 6.67 3.17
CA TYR A 137 13.90 5.99 1.94
C TYR A 137 13.16 6.58 0.74
N ALA A 138 13.83 6.57 -0.42
CA ALA A 138 13.20 6.82 -1.71
C ALA A 138 14.00 6.18 -2.83
N PHE A 139 13.44 6.12 -4.04
CA PHE A 139 14.21 5.78 -5.23
C PHE A 139 15.35 6.79 -5.40
N LYS A 140 16.52 6.32 -5.84
CA LYS A 140 17.73 7.19 -5.86
C LYS A 140 17.55 8.50 -6.63
N ASN A 141 16.75 8.48 -7.73
CA ASN A 141 16.51 9.69 -8.51
C ASN A 141 15.71 10.73 -7.72
N THR A 142 14.82 10.31 -6.82
CA THR A 142 14.06 11.19 -5.94
C THR A 142 14.98 12.11 -5.12
N LEU A 143 16.13 11.60 -4.66
CA LEU A 143 17.09 12.42 -3.89
C LEU A 143 17.65 13.57 -4.74
N SER A 144 17.99 13.27 -5.99
CA SER A 144 18.51 14.27 -6.92
C SER A 144 17.46 15.29 -7.29
N LEU A 145 16.24 14.85 -7.60
CA LEU A 145 15.11 15.72 -7.98
C LEU A 145 14.70 16.62 -6.81
N ALA A 146 14.53 16.06 -5.61
CA ALA A 146 14.24 16.82 -4.40
C ALA A 146 15.30 17.92 -4.17
N SER A 147 16.58 17.58 -4.33
CA SER A 147 17.69 18.57 -4.23
C SER A 147 17.59 19.69 -5.26
N GLN A 148 17.30 19.36 -6.52
CA GLN A 148 17.19 20.34 -7.61
C GLN A 148 16.03 21.32 -7.39
N HIS A 149 14.93 20.84 -6.80
CA HIS A 149 13.75 21.64 -6.48
C HIS A 149 13.81 22.33 -5.12
N GLY A 150 14.87 22.10 -4.32
CA GLY A 150 14.99 22.65 -2.97
C GLY A 150 14.01 22.06 -1.95
N PHE A 151 13.53 20.83 -2.20
CA PHE A 151 12.63 20.11 -1.32
C PHE A 151 13.38 19.28 -0.27
N PRO A 152 12.74 18.88 0.85
CA PRO A 152 13.33 17.97 1.83
C PRO A 152 13.79 16.67 1.17
N GLN A 153 15.03 16.22 1.49
CA GLN A 153 15.62 15.05 0.84
C GLN A 153 15.49 13.82 1.74
N PRO A 154 15.01 12.67 1.22
CA PRO A 154 15.17 11.38 1.89
C PRO A 154 16.66 11.05 2.13
N LYS A 155 16.97 10.40 3.25
CA LYS A 155 18.37 10.12 3.64
C LYS A 155 18.98 8.91 2.92
N MET A 156 18.16 7.97 2.47
CA MET A 156 18.62 6.72 1.87
C MET A 156 17.95 6.46 0.52
N GLY A 157 18.78 6.33 -0.52
CA GLY A 157 18.35 5.98 -1.87
C GLY A 157 18.47 4.49 -2.15
N PHE A 158 17.49 3.89 -2.83
CA PHE A 158 17.57 2.52 -3.35
C PHE A 158 17.48 2.51 -4.87
N GLN A 159 17.84 1.37 -5.48
CA GLN A 159 17.67 1.11 -6.91
C GLN A 159 16.67 -0.03 -7.10
N ASP A 160 15.88 0.03 -8.15
CA ASP A 160 14.92 -0.97 -8.59
C ASP A 160 13.89 -1.38 -7.53
N GLN A 161 14.31 -1.93 -6.39
CA GLN A 161 13.43 -2.42 -5.35
C GLN A 161 14.04 -2.30 -3.94
N LEU A 162 13.17 -2.23 -2.94
CA LEU A 162 13.53 -2.23 -1.52
C LEU A 162 12.53 -3.11 -0.76
N ALA A 163 13.03 -3.91 0.19
CA ALA A 163 12.21 -4.64 1.15
C ALA A 163 12.52 -4.14 2.56
N LEU A 164 11.49 -3.77 3.32
CA LEU A 164 11.61 -3.33 4.70
C LEU A 164 10.80 -4.25 5.61
N LYS A 165 11.35 -4.54 6.80
CA LYS A 165 10.65 -5.29 7.86
C LYS A 165 9.80 -4.37 8.70
N VAL A 166 8.60 -4.85 9.05
CA VAL A 166 7.67 -4.26 9.99
C VAL A 166 7.12 -5.38 10.87
N GLY A 167 7.59 -5.46 12.11
CA GLY A 167 7.34 -6.62 12.96
C GLY A 167 7.81 -7.91 12.31
N SER A 168 6.96 -8.91 12.28
CA SER A 168 7.20 -10.21 11.62
C SER A 168 6.98 -10.20 10.11
N ARG A 169 6.48 -9.09 9.55
CA ARG A 169 6.06 -8.95 8.14
C ARG A 169 7.05 -8.15 7.31
N SER A 170 6.73 -7.96 6.03
CA SER A 170 7.55 -7.15 5.11
C SER A 170 6.69 -6.32 4.18
N VAL A 171 7.14 -5.11 3.89
CA VAL A 171 6.63 -4.29 2.79
C VAL A 171 7.67 -4.23 1.68
N PHE A 172 7.22 -4.06 0.45
CA PHE A 172 8.06 -3.97 -0.73
C PHE A 172 7.82 -2.65 -1.45
N VAL A 173 8.90 -2.07 -1.96
CA VAL A 173 8.88 -0.85 -2.77
C VAL A 173 9.49 -1.18 -4.11
N HIS A 174 8.80 -0.86 -5.22
CA HIS A 174 9.27 -1.21 -6.56
C HIS A 174 9.17 -0.03 -7.51
N TYR A 175 10.20 0.13 -8.34
CA TYR A 175 10.20 1.00 -9.50
C TYR A 175 9.81 0.21 -10.75
N PHE A 176 8.75 0.61 -11.44
CA PHE A 176 8.28 -0.03 -12.67
C PHE A 176 8.51 0.81 -13.93
N GLY A 177 8.85 2.05 -13.76
CA GLY A 177 9.08 3.01 -14.83
C GLY A 177 8.48 4.38 -14.52
N GLU A 178 8.64 5.28 -15.46
CA GLU A 178 8.14 6.65 -15.38
C GLU A 178 6.61 6.70 -15.58
N GLY A 179 5.98 7.77 -15.12
CA GLY A 179 4.55 8.03 -15.28
C GLY A 179 4.20 9.42 -14.80
N HIS A 180 3.71 9.54 -13.55
CA HIS A 180 3.46 10.82 -12.91
C HIS A 180 4.73 11.68 -12.79
N THR A 181 5.83 11.02 -12.46
CA THR A 181 7.19 11.58 -12.47
C THR A 181 8.17 10.52 -13.00
N GLU A 182 9.43 10.90 -13.25
CA GLU A 182 10.46 9.94 -13.68
C GLU A 182 10.94 8.99 -12.57
N ASP A 183 10.66 9.33 -11.31
CA ASP A 183 11.15 8.65 -10.10
C ASP A 183 10.08 7.87 -9.34
N ASN A 184 8.82 7.89 -9.80
CA ASN A 184 7.71 7.33 -9.05
C ASN A 184 7.85 5.82 -8.78
N VAL A 185 7.67 5.42 -7.53
CA VAL A 185 7.64 4.03 -7.07
C VAL A 185 6.29 3.68 -6.47
N ILE A 186 6.04 2.38 -6.29
CA ILE A 186 4.86 1.88 -5.59
C ILE A 186 5.27 1.17 -4.31
N GLY A 187 4.37 1.15 -3.32
CA GLY A 187 4.47 0.31 -2.13
C GLY A 187 3.55 -0.91 -2.24
N TYR A 188 4.00 -2.08 -1.81
CA TYR A 188 3.18 -3.29 -1.79
C TYR A 188 3.28 -3.99 -0.43
N PHE A 189 2.12 -4.31 0.14
CA PHE A 189 2.01 -5.11 1.34
C PHE A 189 1.24 -6.40 1.04
N PRO A 190 1.95 -7.55 0.97
CA PRO A 190 1.37 -8.82 0.50
C PRO A 190 0.33 -9.41 1.44
N ASP A 191 0.49 -9.27 2.76
CA ASP A 191 -0.40 -9.89 3.74
C ASP A 191 -1.85 -9.37 3.63
N ASP A 192 -2.04 -8.09 3.34
CA ASP A 192 -3.34 -7.49 3.10
C ASP A 192 -3.67 -7.37 1.60
N GLN A 193 -2.75 -7.77 0.70
CA GLN A 193 -2.85 -7.65 -0.77
C GLN A 193 -3.15 -6.21 -1.21
N VAL A 194 -2.47 -5.24 -0.58
CA VAL A 194 -2.66 -3.80 -0.80
C VAL A 194 -1.48 -3.23 -1.57
N LEU A 195 -1.78 -2.43 -2.58
CA LEU A 195 -0.82 -1.63 -3.32
C LEU A 195 -1.07 -0.15 -3.04
N PHE A 196 -0.03 0.56 -2.63
CA PHE A 196 0.01 2.01 -2.60
C PHE A 196 0.64 2.50 -3.89
N GLY A 197 -0.18 3.06 -4.76
CA GLY A 197 0.27 3.55 -6.06
C GLY A 197 0.78 4.99 -6.04
N GLY A 198 0.51 5.75 -4.96
CA GLY A 198 0.80 7.18 -4.94
C GLY A 198 0.17 7.89 -6.13
N CYS A 199 0.76 9.00 -6.56
CA CYS A 199 0.24 9.80 -7.68
C CYS A 199 0.38 9.15 -9.06
N LEU A 200 1.13 8.04 -9.16
CA LEU A 200 1.18 7.18 -10.35
C LEU A 200 -0.18 6.54 -10.67
N VAL A 201 -1.02 6.30 -9.66
CA VAL A 201 -2.35 5.71 -9.83
C VAL A 201 -3.43 6.75 -9.57
N LYS A 202 -4.43 6.82 -10.45
CA LYS A 202 -5.55 7.76 -10.36
C LYS A 202 -6.78 7.07 -9.75
N ALA A 203 -7.50 7.81 -8.90
CA ALA A 203 -8.80 7.38 -8.39
C ALA A 203 -9.83 7.33 -9.53
N ASP A 204 -10.86 6.51 -9.38
CA ASP A 204 -11.95 6.42 -10.35
C ASP A 204 -12.64 7.79 -10.53
N GLY A 205 -12.86 8.17 -11.79
CA GLY A 205 -13.42 9.48 -12.17
C GLY A 205 -12.46 10.67 -12.05
N ALA A 206 -11.24 10.48 -11.54
CA ALA A 206 -10.25 11.57 -11.48
C ALA A 206 -9.71 11.94 -12.87
N GLY A 207 -9.39 13.23 -13.08
CA GLY A 207 -8.68 13.70 -14.27
C GLY A 207 -7.18 13.37 -14.23
N LYS A 208 -6.46 13.83 -15.28
CA LYS A 208 -5.01 13.60 -15.41
C LYS A 208 -4.18 14.30 -14.32
N GLY A 209 -4.70 15.41 -13.74
CA GLY A 209 -4.02 16.20 -12.70
C GLY A 209 -2.84 16.99 -13.23
N ASN A 210 -1.84 17.26 -12.37
CA ASN A 210 -0.61 17.94 -12.77
C ASN A 210 0.23 17.00 -13.66
N LEU A 211 0.70 17.54 -14.79
CA LEU A 211 1.47 16.81 -15.82
C LEU A 211 2.84 17.46 -16.08
N GLU A 212 3.26 18.43 -15.28
CA GLU A 212 4.48 19.22 -15.51
C GLU A 212 5.72 18.31 -15.58
N ASP A 213 5.81 17.31 -14.69
CA ASP A 213 6.94 16.37 -14.58
C ASP A 213 6.60 14.98 -15.14
N ALA A 214 5.46 14.86 -15.85
CA ALA A 214 4.95 13.56 -16.24
C ALA A 214 5.53 13.04 -17.55
N ASN A 215 5.84 11.74 -17.61
CA ASN A 215 6.05 11.02 -18.85
C ASN A 215 4.73 10.31 -19.26
N ILE A 216 3.87 11.07 -19.94
CA ILE A 216 2.54 10.58 -20.37
C ILE A 216 2.66 9.35 -21.27
N THR A 217 3.69 9.30 -22.12
CA THR A 217 3.90 8.18 -23.07
C THR A 217 4.28 6.89 -22.36
N ALA A 218 5.09 6.98 -21.31
CA ALA A 218 5.52 5.80 -20.53
C ALA A 218 4.45 5.31 -19.56
N TRP A 219 3.58 6.19 -19.09
CA TRP A 219 2.64 5.94 -18.00
C TRP A 219 1.77 4.68 -18.17
N PRO A 220 1.07 4.46 -19.32
CA PRO A 220 0.27 3.25 -19.52
C PRO A 220 1.11 1.97 -19.43
N THR A 221 2.31 1.98 -20.01
CA THR A 221 3.21 0.82 -19.99
C THR A 221 3.68 0.51 -18.56
N THR A 222 3.95 1.53 -17.76
CA THR A 222 4.35 1.39 -16.35
C THR A 222 3.22 0.78 -15.53
N VAL A 223 1.98 1.27 -15.68
CA VAL A 223 0.80 0.71 -14.99
C VAL A 223 0.52 -0.73 -15.40
N ASN A 224 0.68 -1.07 -16.68
CA ASN A 224 0.55 -2.44 -17.19
C ASN A 224 1.54 -3.41 -16.55
N LYS A 225 2.79 -2.99 -16.36
CA LYS A 225 3.79 -3.80 -15.66
C LYS A 225 3.38 -4.07 -14.21
N ILE A 226 2.81 -3.08 -13.50
CA ILE A 226 2.29 -3.23 -12.13
C ILE A 226 1.15 -4.23 -12.11
N THR A 227 0.18 -4.10 -13.03
CA THR A 227 -0.96 -5.01 -13.15
C THR A 227 -0.52 -6.45 -13.38
N ALA A 228 0.49 -6.66 -14.22
CA ALA A 228 1.05 -7.99 -14.49
C ALA A 228 1.82 -8.56 -13.29
N ALA A 229 2.54 -7.73 -12.55
CA ALA A 229 3.33 -8.15 -11.38
C ALA A 229 2.46 -8.54 -10.18
N TYR A 230 1.26 -7.93 -10.05
CA TYR A 230 0.39 -8.11 -8.89
C TYR A 230 -1.04 -8.56 -9.28
N PRO A 231 -1.22 -9.76 -9.82
CA PRO A 231 -2.53 -10.21 -10.34
C PRO A 231 -3.58 -10.43 -9.23
N THR A 232 -3.15 -10.60 -7.98
CA THR A 232 -4.01 -10.92 -6.82
C THR A 232 -4.36 -9.72 -5.95
N LEU A 233 -4.09 -8.48 -6.41
CA LEU A 233 -4.43 -7.27 -5.66
C LEU A 233 -5.90 -7.22 -5.27
N GLN A 234 -6.15 -6.87 -4.01
CA GLN A 234 -7.49 -6.66 -3.45
C GLN A 234 -7.80 -5.19 -3.24
N LEU A 235 -6.77 -4.36 -3.02
CA LEU A 235 -6.94 -2.94 -2.77
C LEU A 235 -5.79 -2.15 -3.38
N VAL A 236 -6.12 -1.00 -3.96
CA VAL A 236 -5.18 -0.02 -4.52
C VAL A 236 -5.48 1.34 -3.92
N ILE A 237 -4.45 1.99 -3.40
CA ILE A 237 -4.53 3.32 -2.80
C ILE A 237 -3.86 4.29 -3.78
N PRO A 238 -4.59 5.23 -4.40
CA PRO A 238 -4.03 6.30 -5.21
C PRO A 238 -3.46 7.41 -4.33
N GLY A 239 -2.61 8.28 -4.88
CA GLY A 239 -2.08 9.44 -4.16
C GLY A 239 -3.15 10.46 -3.76
N HIS A 240 -4.24 10.54 -4.52
CA HIS A 240 -5.36 11.44 -4.27
C HIS A 240 -6.69 10.75 -4.49
N GLY A 241 -7.70 11.12 -3.69
CA GLY A 241 -9.06 10.61 -3.83
C GLY A 241 -9.26 9.22 -3.22
N LYS A 242 -10.36 8.57 -3.61
CA LYS A 242 -10.79 7.33 -2.95
C LYS A 242 -10.00 6.12 -3.44
N TRP A 243 -9.57 5.26 -2.52
CA TRP A 243 -9.01 3.94 -2.82
C TRP A 243 -10.10 2.97 -3.31
N GLY A 244 -9.66 1.96 -4.06
CA GLY A 244 -10.55 0.98 -4.69
C GLY A 244 -9.86 -0.34 -4.95
N ASP A 245 -10.43 -1.17 -5.78
CA ASP A 245 -9.82 -2.42 -6.22
C ASP A 245 -8.82 -2.18 -7.38
N LYS A 246 -8.32 -3.26 -7.98
CA LYS A 246 -7.39 -3.21 -9.12
C LYS A 246 -7.93 -2.50 -10.36
N SER A 247 -9.23 -2.20 -10.45
CA SER A 247 -9.81 -1.43 -11.56
C SER A 247 -9.22 -0.03 -11.67
N LEU A 248 -8.68 0.53 -10.56
CA LEU A 248 -7.98 1.82 -10.58
C LEU A 248 -6.72 1.78 -11.47
N LEU A 249 -6.04 0.63 -11.56
CA LEU A 249 -4.91 0.46 -12.48
C LEU A 249 -5.40 0.51 -13.94
N THR A 250 -6.48 -0.21 -14.27
CA THR A 250 -7.07 -0.19 -15.61
C THR A 250 -7.60 1.21 -15.97
N TYR A 251 -8.25 1.88 -15.01
CA TYR A 251 -8.71 3.26 -15.19
C TYR A 251 -7.53 4.19 -15.52
N THR A 252 -6.46 4.11 -14.73
CA THR A 252 -5.26 4.93 -14.94
C THR A 252 -4.62 4.67 -16.30
N GLU A 253 -4.46 3.41 -16.67
CA GLU A 253 -3.92 3.04 -17.98
C GLU A 253 -4.75 3.68 -19.11
N THR A 254 -6.08 3.51 -19.08
CA THR A 254 -7.00 4.04 -20.08
C THR A 254 -6.98 5.57 -20.15
N LEU A 255 -6.85 6.23 -18.99
CA LEU A 255 -6.82 7.70 -18.90
C LEU A 255 -5.62 8.30 -19.66
N PHE A 256 -4.50 7.57 -19.73
CA PHE A 256 -3.26 8.05 -20.34
C PHE A 256 -2.95 7.43 -21.72
N GLN A 257 -3.79 6.51 -22.22
CA GLN A 257 -3.78 6.06 -23.62
C GLN A 257 -4.34 7.16 -24.53
#